data_f8667e1cb3165a320576623d452b2ac3
#
_entry.id   f8667e1cb3165a320576623d452b2ac3
#
_cell.length_a   1.000
_cell.length_b   1.000
_cell.length_c   1.000
_cell.angle_alpha   90.00
_cell.angle_beta   90.00
_cell.angle_gamma   90.00
#
_symmetry.space_group_name_H-M   'P 1'
#
loop_
_entity.id
_entity.type
_entity.pdbx_description
1 polymer ?
#
loop_
_entity_poly.entity_id
_entity_poly.type
_entity_poly.pdbx_seq_one_letter_code
_entity_poly.pdbx_strand_id
1 'polypeptide(L)'
;DLHVKRHSFPTRRSSDLVEYLQEAAALGDRLVVGVNSDASVRRLGKGEDRPLNDQDSRAKVLAALRCVDAVVIFEEDTPLELITALQPDVVAKGGDWKPEQIVGADLVKARGGEVRSLKLVDGFSTTALVERIRNGR
;
A
#
# COMPACT_ATOMS: atom_id res chain seq x y z
N ASP A 1 -9.22 -23.88 20.81
CA ASP A 1 -8.78 -23.55 20.62
C ASP A 1 -8.34 -23.21 20.10
N LEU A 2 -8.35 -23.33 19.73
CA LEU A 2 -7.77 -22.89 19.35
C LEU A 2 -7.38 -21.89 19.42
N HIS A 3 -7.15 -21.56 19.91
CA HIS A 3 -6.75 -20.69 19.98
C HIS A 3 -5.93 -20.08 20.47
N VAL A 4 -5.97 -20.36 21.14
CA VAL A 4 -4.90 -19.80 21.89
C VAL A 4 -3.71 -19.44 21.12
N LYS A 5 -3.16 -20.36 20.45
CA LYS A 5 -1.99 -20.04 19.73
C LYS A 5 -2.22 -19.04 18.68
N ARG A 6 -3.40 -18.96 18.26
CA ARG A 6 -3.68 -17.89 17.32
C ARG A 6 -3.40 -16.55 17.93
N HIS A 7 -3.54 -16.48 19.23
CA HIS A 7 -3.33 -15.20 19.88
C HIS A 7 -1.89 -14.77 19.93
N SER A 8 -1.00 -15.71 19.70
CA SER A 8 0.41 -15.36 19.73
C SER A 8 0.82 -14.64 18.45
N PHE A 9 -0.06 -14.59 17.45
CA PHE A 9 0.25 -13.90 16.20
C PHE A 9 -0.46 -12.57 16.13
N PRO A 10 0.15 -11.60 15.44
CA PRO A 10 -0.55 -10.35 15.20
C PRO A 10 -1.83 -10.65 14.47
N THR A 11 -2.91 -10.12 14.95
CA THR A 11 -4.19 -10.29 14.30
C THR A 11 -4.33 -9.26 13.21
N ARG A 12 -4.45 -9.73 11.99
CA ARG A 12 -4.69 -8.83 10.87
C ARG A 12 -6.17 -8.60 10.76
N ARG A 13 -6.59 -7.43 11.13
CA ARG A 13 -7.99 -7.06 11.06
C ARG A 13 -8.21 -6.17 9.86
N SER A 14 -9.41 -6.26 9.29
CA SER A 14 -9.78 -5.35 8.21
C SER A 14 -9.66 -3.91 8.65
N SER A 15 -9.95 -3.65 9.93
CA SER A 15 -9.84 -2.30 10.46
C SER A 15 -8.41 -1.80 10.50
N ASP A 16 -7.42 -2.69 10.61
CA ASP A 16 -6.02 -2.28 10.60
C ASP A 16 -5.65 -1.70 9.23
N LEU A 17 -6.13 -2.33 8.18
CA LEU A 17 -5.90 -1.83 6.83
C LEU A 17 -6.60 -0.49 6.62
N VAL A 18 -7.82 -0.37 7.11
CA VAL A 18 -8.56 0.89 7.00
C VAL A 18 -7.82 2.01 7.71
N GLU A 19 -7.33 1.75 8.92
CA GLU A 19 -6.59 2.75 9.68
C GLU A 19 -5.32 3.18 8.94
N TYR A 20 -4.60 2.22 8.39
CA TYR A 20 -3.41 2.52 7.61
C TYR A 20 -3.75 3.44 6.43
N LEU A 21 -4.82 3.11 5.71
CA LEU A 21 -5.20 3.91 4.55
C LEU A 21 -5.71 5.28 4.94
N GLN A 22 -6.39 5.39 6.07
CA GLN A 22 -6.82 6.69 6.57
C GLN A 22 -5.65 7.56 6.97
N GLU A 23 -4.63 6.97 7.58
CA GLU A 23 -3.41 7.71 7.91
C GLU A 23 -2.71 8.17 6.63
N ALA A 24 -2.64 7.30 5.63
CA ALA A 24 -2.03 7.66 4.36
C ALA A 24 -2.80 8.80 3.69
N ALA A 25 -4.13 8.70 3.69
CA ALA A 25 -4.97 9.72 3.07
C ALA A 25 -4.79 11.08 3.73
N ALA A 26 -4.52 11.08 5.03
CA ALA A 26 -4.33 12.32 5.77
C ALA A 26 -3.04 13.05 5.39
N LEU A 27 -2.14 12.40 4.66
CA LEU A 27 -0.89 13.01 4.25
C LEU A 27 -1.03 13.91 3.03
N GLY A 28 -2.19 13.91 2.39
CA GLY A 28 -2.41 14.74 1.23
C GLY A 28 -3.86 14.81 0.84
N ASP A 29 -4.13 15.12 -0.41
CA ASP A 29 -5.48 15.40 -0.89
C ASP A 29 -6.11 14.22 -1.62
N ARG A 30 -5.32 13.41 -2.26
CA ARG A 30 -5.81 12.24 -2.99
C ARG A 30 -4.96 11.03 -2.65
N LEU A 31 -5.62 9.90 -2.51
CA LEU A 31 -4.95 8.64 -2.20
C LEU A 31 -5.19 7.64 -3.33
N VAL A 32 -4.10 7.18 -3.92
CA VAL A 32 -4.13 6.08 -4.89
C VAL A 32 -3.46 4.89 -4.23
N VAL A 33 -4.12 3.75 -4.27
CA VAL A 33 -3.57 2.53 -3.68
C VAL A 33 -3.07 1.63 -4.80
N GLY A 34 -1.80 1.26 -4.72
CA GLY A 34 -1.21 0.30 -5.65
C GLY A 34 -1.32 -1.09 -5.07
N VAL A 35 -1.82 -2.01 -5.86
CA VAL A 35 -2.04 -3.40 -5.45
C VAL A 35 -1.29 -4.33 -6.38
N ASN A 36 -0.52 -5.25 -5.81
CA ASN A 36 0.15 -6.27 -6.61
C ASN A 36 -0.87 -7.19 -7.26
N SER A 37 -0.64 -7.51 -8.53
CA SER A 37 -1.47 -8.50 -9.20
C SER A 37 -1.27 -9.88 -8.57
N ASP A 38 -2.15 -10.80 -8.87
CA ASP A 38 -2.02 -12.17 -8.38
C ASP A 38 -0.70 -12.80 -8.83
N ALA A 39 -0.33 -12.55 -10.07
CA ALA A 39 0.92 -13.07 -10.59
C ALA A 39 2.13 -12.50 -9.86
N SER A 40 2.09 -11.21 -9.57
CA SER A 40 3.17 -10.55 -8.84
C SER A 40 3.31 -11.11 -7.43
N VAL A 41 2.19 -11.29 -6.75
CA VAL A 41 2.19 -11.84 -5.39
C VAL A 41 2.82 -13.24 -5.39
N ARG A 42 2.46 -14.06 -6.36
CA ARG A 42 3.00 -15.40 -6.45
C ARG A 42 4.50 -15.41 -6.71
N ARG A 43 4.95 -14.53 -7.63
CA ARG A 43 6.37 -14.43 -7.94
C ARG A 43 7.19 -14.00 -6.75
N LEU A 44 6.61 -13.20 -5.87
CA LEU A 44 7.31 -12.72 -4.69
C LEU A 44 7.38 -13.77 -3.57
N GLY A 45 6.81 -14.95 -3.80
CA GLY A 45 6.91 -16.05 -2.87
C GLY A 45 6.21 -15.84 -1.54
N LYS A 46 5.08 -15.17 -1.59
CA LYS A 46 4.34 -14.87 -0.36
C LYS A 46 3.43 -16.01 0.08
N GLY A 47 3.84 -17.24 -0.20
CA GLY A 47 3.11 -18.42 0.19
C GLY A 47 2.34 -19.01 -0.97
N GLU A 48 2.17 -20.35 -0.93
CA GLU A 48 1.48 -21.05 -2.01
C GLU A 48 0.00 -20.73 -2.03
N ASP A 49 -0.54 -20.38 -0.88
CA ASP A 49 -1.95 -20.07 -0.77
C ASP A 49 -2.29 -18.66 -1.21
N ARG A 50 -1.29 -17.89 -1.50
CA ARG A 50 -1.53 -16.50 -1.83
C ARG A 50 -1.62 -16.27 -3.32
N PRO A 51 -2.44 -15.31 -3.70
CA PRO A 51 -3.26 -14.52 -2.80
C PRO A 51 -4.48 -15.30 -2.35
N LEU A 52 -4.92 -15.07 -1.11
CA LEU A 52 -6.13 -15.70 -0.60
C LEU A 52 -7.36 -15.13 -1.29
N ASN A 53 -7.32 -13.85 -1.61
CA ASN A 53 -8.35 -13.20 -2.40
C ASN A 53 -7.70 -12.76 -3.70
N ASP A 54 -8.44 -12.88 -4.80
CA ASP A 54 -7.87 -12.49 -6.08
C ASP A 54 -7.73 -10.97 -6.18
N GLN A 55 -6.96 -10.53 -7.18
CA GLN A 55 -6.66 -9.12 -7.35
C GLN A 55 -7.90 -8.26 -7.55
N ASP A 56 -8.88 -8.77 -8.27
CA ASP A 56 -10.09 -8.00 -8.53
C ASP A 56 -10.90 -7.81 -7.26
N SER A 57 -11.00 -8.84 -6.44
CA SER A 57 -11.70 -8.74 -5.15
C SER A 57 -10.99 -7.78 -4.23
N ARG A 58 -9.66 -7.87 -4.16
CA ARG A 58 -8.90 -6.97 -3.31
C ARG A 58 -9.06 -5.51 -3.75
N ALA A 59 -8.97 -5.29 -5.06
CA ALA A 59 -9.11 -3.93 -5.60
C ALA A 59 -10.51 -3.39 -5.36
N LYS A 60 -11.52 -4.24 -5.51
CA LYS A 60 -12.90 -3.83 -5.31
C LYS A 60 -13.17 -3.38 -3.88
N VAL A 61 -12.67 -4.14 -2.92
CA VAL A 61 -12.83 -3.78 -1.50
C VAL A 61 -12.15 -2.46 -1.21
N LEU A 62 -10.92 -2.29 -1.69
CA LEU A 62 -10.17 -1.06 -1.46
C LEU A 62 -10.84 0.14 -2.13
N ALA A 63 -11.33 -0.04 -3.33
CA ALA A 63 -11.96 1.05 -4.06
C ALA A 63 -13.26 1.51 -3.41
N ALA A 64 -13.87 0.65 -2.60
CA ALA A 64 -15.11 0.98 -1.90
C ALA A 64 -14.86 1.80 -0.64
N LEU A 65 -13.63 1.91 -0.20
CA LEU A 65 -13.31 2.66 1.01
C LEU A 65 -13.35 4.15 0.72
N ARG A 66 -13.95 4.87 1.65
CA ARG A 66 -14.18 6.29 1.49
C ARG A 66 -12.91 7.10 1.30
N CYS A 67 -11.83 6.70 1.96
CA CYS A 67 -10.58 7.45 1.91
C CYS A 67 -9.76 7.17 0.65
N VAL A 68 -10.17 6.20 -0.16
CA VAL A 68 -9.41 5.80 -1.35
C VAL A 68 -10.03 6.44 -2.58
N ASP A 69 -9.22 7.16 -3.34
CA ASP A 69 -9.68 7.82 -4.55
C ASP A 69 -9.55 6.94 -5.78
N ALA A 70 -8.52 6.10 -5.81
CA ALA A 70 -8.32 5.21 -6.94
C ALA A 70 -7.48 4.01 -6.53
N VAL A 71 -7.66 2.91 -7.23
CA VAL A 71 -6.86 1.70 -7.01
C VAL A 71 -6.26 1.31 -8.35
N VAL A 72 -4.97 0.99 -8.34
CA VAL A 72 -4.26 0.54 -9.53
C VAL A 72 -3.62 -0.81 -9.25
N ILE A 73 -3.90 -1.77 -10.10
CA ILE A 73 -3.28 -3.09 -10.00
C ILE A 73 -2.04 -3.05 -10.87
N PHE A 74 -0.88 -3.40 -10.30
CA PHE A 74 0.35 -3.44 -11.08
C PHE A 74 0.90 -4.86 -11.15
N GLU A 75 1.46 -5.19 -12.31
CA GLU A 75 1.95 -6.54 -12.60
C GLU A 75 3.39 -6.74 -12.20
N GLU A 76 4.13 -5.67 -12.09
CA GLU A 76 5.56 -5.72 -11.81
C GLU A 76 5.82 -6.19 -10.37
N ASP A 77 7.05 -6.61 -10.10
CA ASP A 77 7.42 -7.07 -8.77
C ASP A 77 7.39 -5.96 -7.74
N THR A 78 7.65 -4.73 -8.18
CA THR A 78 7.65 -3.57 -7.29
C THR A 78 6.77 -2.48 -7.88
N PRO A 79 6.35 -1.50 -7.09
CA PRO A 79 5.54 -0.39 -7.59
C PRO A 79 6.35 0.70 -8.26
N LEU A 80 7.61 0.45 -8.62
CA LEU A 80 8.47 1.49 -9.18
C LEU A 80 7.90 2.14 -10.44
N GLU A 81 7.39 1.34 -11.37
CA GLU A 81 6.84 1.88 -12.60
C GLU A 81 5.60 2.72 -12.34
N LEU A 82 4.77 2.27 -11.41
CA LEU A 82 3.58 3.01 -11.02
C LEU A 82 3.97 4.35 -10.38
N ILE A 83 4.94 4.33 -9.49
CA ILE A 83 5.44 5.54 -8.83
C ILE A 83 6.01 6.50 -9.88
N THR A 84 6.76 5.97 -10.84
CA THR A 84 7.33 6.78 -11.90
C THR A 84 6.25 7.44 -12.74
N ALA A 85 5.19 6.71 -13.04
CA ALA A 85 4.10 7.23 -13.86
C ALA A 85 3.25 8.26 -13.14
N LEU A 86 2.93 8.00 -11.88
CA LEU A 86 2.05 8.88 -11.11
C LEU A 86 2.78 10.07 -10.49
N GLN A 87 4.04 9.91 -10.19
CA GLN A 87 4.84 10.94 -9.53
C GLN A 87 4.15 11.48 -8.28
N PRO A 88 3.89 10.61 -7.31
CA PRO A 88 3.18 11.04 -6.10
C PRO A 88 4.03 11.96 -5.25
N ASP A 89 3.37 12.76 -4.43
CA ASP A 89 4.07 13.62 -3.48
C ASP A 89 4.50 12.85 -2.25
N VAL A 90 3.76 11.82 -1.88
CA VAL A 90 4.11 10.97 -0.75
C VAL A 90 3.90 9.51 -1.13
N VAL A 91 4.86 8.69 -0.79
CA VAL A 91 4.71 7.24 -0.88
C VAL A 91 4.70 6.70 0.54
N ALA A 92 3.65 5.98 0.88
CA ALA A 92 3.52 5.38 2.20
C ALA A 92 3.48 3.86 2.06
N LYS A 93 4.22 3.19 2.90
CA LYS A 93 4.25 1.74 2.92
C LYS A 93 4.01 1.27 4.34
N GLY A 94 3.17 0.26 4.48
CA GLY A 94 2.89 -0.30 5.79
C GLY A 94 4.01 -1.21 6.24
N GLY A 95 4.40 -1.07 7.49
CA GLY A 95 5.44 -1.91 8.07
C GLY A 95 6.56 -1.08 8.66
N ASP A 96 7.60 -1.77 9.08
CA ASP A 96 8.74 -1.14 9.73
C ASP A 96 9.87 -1.00 8.72
N TRP A 97 9.75 0.00 7.86
CA TRP A 97 10.71 0.24 6.80
C TRP A 97 11.53 1.48 7.06
N LYS A 98 12.79 1.44 6.73
CA LYS A 98 13.57 2.65 6.67
C LYS A 98 13.23 3.35 5.36
N PRO A 99 13.18 4.68 5.34
CA PRO A 99 12.81 5.40 4.11
C PRO A 99 13.60 4.97 2.88
N GLU A 100 14.89 4.75 3.03
CA GLU A 100 15.74 4.38 1.90
C GLU A 100 15.46 2.97 1.40
N GLN A 101 14.73 2.16 2.16
CA GLN A 101 14.39 0.80 1.75
C GLN A 101 13.08 0.76 0.94
N ILE A 102 12.35 1.86 0.92
CA ILE A 102 11.09 1.92 0.20
C ILE A 102 11.37 2.15 -1.27
N VAL A 103 10.81 1.30 -2.12
CA VAL A 103 11.01 1.41 -3.56
C VAL A 103 10.52 2.77 -4.04
N GLY A 104 11.34 3.42 -4.87
CA GLY A 104 10.99 4.72 -5.43
C GLY A 104 11.34 5.89 -4.54
N ALA A 105 11.93 5.64 -3.37
CA ALA A 105 12.25 6.71 -2.43
C ALA A 105 13.09 7.80 -3.07
N ASP A 106 14.10 7.41 -3.84
CA ASP A 106 14.97 8.39 -4.47
C ASP A 106 14.22 9.29 -5.44
N LEU A 107 13.32 8.71 -6.22
CA LEU A 107 12.54 9.47 -7.19
C LEU A 107 11.62 10.47 -6.50
N VAL A 108 10.96 10.03 -5.45
CA VAL A 108 10.02 10.87 -4.73
C VAL A 108 10.75 12.01 -4.03
N LYS A 109 11.85 11.70 -3.37
CA LYS A 109 12.64 12.72 -2.66
C LYS A 109 13.25 13.72 -3.61
N ALA A 110 13.70 13.28 -4.77
CA ALA A 110 14.30 14.16 -5.77
C ALA A 110 13.32 15.23 -6.24
N ARG A 111 12.02 14.95 -6.14
CA ARG A 111 10.98 15.88 -6.53
C ARG A 111 10.43 16.69 -5.35
N GLY A 112 11.06 16.57 -4.20
CA GLY A 112 10.62 17.28 -3.01
C GLY A 112 9.51 16.58 -2.24
N GLY A 113 9.25 15.32 -2.56
CA GLY A 113 8.22 14.54 -1.88
C GLY A 113 8.74 13.83 -0.64
N GLU A 114 7.86 13.07 -0.04
CA GLU A 114 8.15 12.34 1.19
C GLU A 114 7.93 10.84 1.03
N VAL A 115 8.65 10.08 1.82
CA VAL A 115 8.45 8.64 1.91
C VAL A 115 8.19 8.33 3.38
N ARG A 116 7.13 7.58 3.64
CA ARG A 116 6.71 7.27 5.00
C ARG A 116 6.51 5.79 5.21
N SER A 117 6.92 5.32 6.38
CA SER A 117 6.58 3.99 6.84
C SER A 117 5.45 4.15 7.85
N LEU A 118 4.34 3.50 7.61
CA LEU A 118 3.19 3.57 8.50
C LEU A 118 2.98 2.24 9.18
N LYS A 119 2.51 2.29 10.41
CA LYS A 119 2.32 1.08 11.19
C LYS A 119 1.23 0.23 10.59
N LEU A 120 1.54 -1.02 10.31
CA LEU A 120 0.58 -1.95 9.74
C LEU A 120 1.06 -3.37 10.00
N VAL A 121 0.12 -4.25 10.29
CA VAL A 121 0.42 -5.67 10.45
C VAL A 121 0.76 -6.25 9.08
N ASP A 122 1.78 -7.10 9.04
CA ASP A 122 2.23 -7.75 7.81
C ASP A 122 1.12 -8.48 7.08
N GLY A 123 1.28 -8.60 5.79
CA GLY A 123 0.40 -9.40 4.97
C GLY A 123 -0.42 -8.63 3.96
N PHE A 124 -0.38 -7.31 4.02
CA PHE A 124 -1.08 -6.51 3.03
C PHE A 124 -0.08 -6.06 1.96
N SER A 125 -0.39 -6.34 0.72
CA SER A 125 0.47 -6.00 -0.41
C SER A 125 -0.03 -4.77 -1.11
N THR A 126 -0.02 -3.65 -0.40
CA THR A 126 -0.49 -2.39 -0.95
C THR A 126 0.52 -1.29 -0.70
N THR A 127 0.56 -0.34 -1.61
CA THR A 127 1.38 0.84 -1.50
C THR A 127 0.48 2.05 -1.63
N ALA A 128 0.58 2.99 -0.73
CA ALA A 128 -0.24 4.19 -0.75
C ALA A 128 0.54 5.31 -1.45
N LEU A 129 -0.08 5.91 -2.45
CA LEU A 129 0.50 6.98 -3.24
C LEU A 129 -0.37 8.20 -3.04
N VAL A 130 0.20 9.25 -2.47
CA VAL A 130 -0.58 10.41 -2.05
C VAL A 130 -0.20 11.62 -2.88
N GLU A 131 -1.22 12.31 -3.35
CA GLU A 131 -1.04 13.52 -4.13
C GLU A 131 -1.48 14.72 -3.30
N ARG A 132 -0.74 15.81 -3.40
CA ARG A 132 -1.08 17.06 -2.74
C ARG A 132 -1.46 18.07 -3.80
N ILE A 133 -2.65 18.64 -3.65
CA ILE A 133 -3.09 19.69 -4.54
C ILE A 133 -2.50 20.99 -4.04
N ARG A 134 -1.81 21.68 -4.90
CA ARG A 134 -1.16 22.94 -4.53
C ARG A 134 -1.99 24.11 -4.98
N ASN A 135 -2.15 25.05 -4.07
CA ASN A 135 -2.89 26.25 -4.38
C ASN A 135 -2.17 27.07 -5.43
N GLY A 136 -2.93 27.72 -6.30
CA GLY A 136 -2.34 28.57 -7.31
C GLY A 136 -1.94 27.86 -8.58
N ARG A 137 -2.37 26.63 -8.70
CA ARG A 137 -2.02 25.84 -9.87
C ARG A 137 -3.21 25.58 -10.72
#